data_4362fd2b35118aacea34d2dc01ec75dd
#
_entry.id   4362fd2b35118aacea34d2dc01ec75dd
#
_cell.length_a   1.000
_cell.length_b   1.000
_cell.length_c   1.000
_cell.angle_alpha   90.00
_cell.angle_beta   90.00
_cell.angle_gamma   90.00
#
_symmetry.space_group_name_H-M   'P 1'
#
loop_
_entity.id
_entity.type
_entity.pdbx_description
1 polymer ?
#
loop_
_entity_poly.entity_id
_entity_poly.type
_entity_poly.pdbx_seq_one_letter_code
_entity_poly.pdbx_strand_id
1 'polypeptide(L)'
;MNTNRWMQEVNARFPVRKSKVQKAQFRQYVLQKAQEMGYAARMEENKAICTNRNIVVGDVDKAKVLVTAHYDTPATVGLPNVMLPMNRPMFYLVQALIALVMVVLIFIPTGIVKKLTGSIFCTEATLIGLYCLMMYLLLAGVPNPHNVNDNTSGVCGVLALMESFAAEKPEKIAFVLFDNEEKGLLGASGLAKAHKQAAK
;
A
#
# COMPACT_ATOMS: atom_id res chain seq x y z
N MET A 1 8.47 -1.08 23.55
CA MET A 1 7.79 -0.77 22.25
C MET A 1 6.29 -1.00 22.42
N ASN A 2 5.45 0.02 22.24
CA ASN A 2 4.00 -0.08 22.52
C ASN A 2 3.17 -0.18 21.22
N THR A 3 3.41 -1.22 20.46
CA THR A 3 2.74 -1.46 19.17
C THR A 3 1.22 -1.59 19.32
N ASN A 4 0.74 -2.17 20.43
CA ASN A 4 -0.69 -2.36 20.66
C ASN A 4 -1.43 -1.03 20.82
N ARG A 5 -0.83 -0.04 21.50
CA ARG A 5 -1.41 1.31 21.61
C ARG A 5 -1.54 1.97 20.24
N TRP A 6 -0.47 1.91 19.42
CA TRP A 6 -0.49 2.46 18.07
C TRP A 6 -1.53 1.77 17.18
N MET A 7 -1.66 0.43 17.32
CA MET A 7 -2.66 -0.33 16.57
C MET A 7 -4.08 0.10 16.92
N GLN A 8 -4.38 0.26 18.22
CA GLN A 8 -5.69 0.73 18.67
C GLN A 8 -5.98 2.16 18.16
N GLU A 9 -5.02 3.09 18.30
CA GLU A 9 -5.19 4.48 17.91
C GLU A 9 -5.35 4.64 16.39
N VAL A 10 -4.49 3.99 15.59
CA VAL A 10 -4.54 4.06 14.12
C VAL A 10 -5.80 3.41 13.58
N ASN A 11 -6.20 2.23 14.09
CA ASN A 11 -7.42 1.57 13.63
C ASN A 11 -8.68 2.36 14.00
N ALA A 12 -8.72 2.97 15.18
CA ALA A 12 -9.89 3.76 15.60
C ALA A 12 -10.06 5.04 14.79
N ARG A 13 -8.95 5.73 14.46
CA ARG A 13 -8.99 7.05 13.80
C ARG A 13 -8.87 6.98 12.29
N PHE A 14 -8.14 6.01 11.75
CA PHE A 14 -7.77 5.90 10.35
C PHE A 14 -7.90 4.47 9.83
N PRO A 15 -9.07 3.82 9.97
CA PRO A 15 -9.26 2.43 9.53
C PRO A 15 -9.07 2.27 8.02
N VAL A 16 -9.27 3.35 7.27
CA VAL A 16 -9.10 3.40 5.81
C VAL A 16 -8.30 4.63 5.41
N ARG A 17 -7.32 4.45 4.54
CA ARG A 17 -6.41 5.49 4.02
C ARG A 17 -6.27 5.37 2.50
N LYS A 18 -7.42 5.46 1.77
CA LYS A 18 -7.45 5.30 0.31
C LYS A 18 -7.74 6.60 -0.43
N SER A 19 -8.73 7.38 0.02
CA SER A 19 -9.07 8.65 -0.61
C SER A 19 -8.01 9.73 -0.35
N LYS A 20 -7.98 10.77 -1.19
CA LYS A 20 -7.06 11.91 -1.01
C LYS A 20 -7.22 12.57 0.36
N VAL A 21 -8.47 12.70 0.83
CA VAL A 21 -8.80 13.31 2.12
C VAL A 21 -8.32 12.44 3.28
N GLN A 22 -8.66 11.15 3.28
CA GLN A 22 -8.23 10.21 4.31
C GLN A 22 -6.71 10.15 4.43
N LYS A 23 -6.01 10.07 3.28
CA LYS A 23 -4.54 10.08 3.26
C LYS A 23 -3.97 11.41 3.76
N ALA A 24 -4.61 12.55 3.47
CA ALA A 24 -4.17 13.85 3.96
C ALA A 24 -4.30 13.96 5.48
N GLN A 25 -5.42 13.54 6.05
CA GLN A 25 -5.65 13.51 7.50
C GLN A 25 -4.64 12.60 8.20
N PHE A 26 -4.38 11.42 7.66
CA PHE A 26 -3.39 10.50 8.20
C PHE A 26 -1.97 11.08 8.15
N ARG A 27 -1.57 11.71 7.04
CA ARG A 27 -0.26 12.38 6.93
C ARG A 27 -0.07 13.48 7.99
N GLN A 28 -1.08 14.33 8.17
CA GLN A 28 -1.03 15.36 9.20
C GLN A 28 -0.86 14.76 10.60
N TYR A 29 -1.60 13.72 10.90
CA TYR A 29 -1.47 12.99 12.17
C TYR A 29 -0.05 12.47 12.38
N VAL A 30 0.55 11.81 11.39
CA VAL A 30 1.91 11.25 11.52
C VAL A 30 2.96 12.36 11.65
N LEU A 31 2.84 13.43 10.86
CA LEU A 31 3.75 14.57 10.95
C LEU A 31 3.69 15.23 12.34
N GLN A 32 2.49 15.39 12.88
CA GLN A 32 2.29 15.91 14.24
C GLN A 32 2.93 14.96 15.27
N LYS A 33 2.70 13.65 15.18
CA LYS A 33 3.29 12.66 16.09
C LYS A 33 4.82 12.66 16.02
N ALA A 34 5.39 12.73 14.82
CA ALA A 34 6.84 12.86 14.64
C ALA A 34 7.38 14.13 15.31
N GLN A 35 6.68 15.26 15.18
CA GLN A 35 7.05 16.52 15.80
C GLN A 35 6.94 16.46 17.34
N GLU A 36 5.86 15.84 17.89
CA GLU A 36 5.70 15.60 19.33
C GLU A 36 6.86 14.77 19.91
N MET A 37 7.38 13.81 19.12
CA MET A 37 8.57 13.01 19.45
C MET A 37 9.89 13.79 19.21
N GLY A 38 9.83 15.03 18.71
CA GLY A 38 10.97 15.90 18.43
C GLY A 38 11.78 15.52 17.19
N TYR A 39 11.19 14.79 16.22
CA TYR A 39 11.81 14.52 14.94
C TYR A 39 11.58 15.65 13.95
N ALA A 40 12.58 15.87 13.07
CA ALA A 40 12.38 16.60 11.84
C ALA A 40 11.64 15.68 10.84
N ALA A 41 10.40 16.00 10.56
CA ALA A 41 9.57 15.28 9.61
C ALA A 41 9.10 16.19 8.47
N ARG A 42 9.06 15.67 7.27
CA ARG A 42 8.61 16.39 6.09
C ARG A 42 7.76 15.50 5.19
N MET A 43 6.98 16.13 4.36
CA MET A 43 6.29 15.49 3.26
C MET A 43 7.14 15.64 2.00
N GLU A 44 7.42 14.53 1.34
CA GLU A 44 8.17 14.50 0.09
C GLU A 44 7.24 14.10 -1.05
N GLU A 45 7.06 15.03 -1.99
CA GLU A 45 6.18 14.84 -3.11
C GLU A 45 6.96 14.41 -4.36
N ASN A 46 6.48 13.37 -5.02
CA ASN A 46 6.96 13.00 -6.34
C ASN A 46 5.79 12.79 -7.30
N LYS A 47 6.03 13.05 -8.58
CA LYS A 47 5.05 12.87 -9.65
C LYS A 47 5.49 11.72 -10.54
N ALA A 48 4.64 10.72 -10.66
CA ALA A 48 4.75 9.63 -11.62
C ALA A 48 3.43 9.55 -12.40
N ILE A 49 2.74 8.40 -12.40
CA ILE A 49 1.37 8.27 -12.94
C ILE A 49 0.38 9.14 -12.14
N CYS A 50 0.63 9.28 -10.85
CA CYS A 50 -0.12 10.19 -9.96
C CYS A 50 0.84 10.92 -9.02
N THR A 51 0.32 11.88 -8.27
CA THR A 51 1.07 12.55 -7.21
C THR A 51 1.16 11.65 -6.00
N ASN A 52 2.36 11.31 -5.57
CA ASN A 52 2.66 10.53 -4.38
C ASN A 52 3.24 11.44 -3.31
N ARG A 53 2.84 11.24 -2.06
CA ARG A 53 3.26 12.06 -0.91
C ARG A 53 3.77 11.16 0.20
N ASN A 54 5.06 10.90 0.17
CA ASN A 54 5.72 10.13 1.22
C ASN A 54 5.90 10.99 2.47
N ILE A 55 5.85 10.36 3.64
CA ILE A 55 6.24 10.98 4.91
C ILE A 55 7.66 10.54 5.19
N VAL A 56 8.57 11.48 5.33
CA VAL A 56 9.99 11.23 5.58
C VAL A 56 10.36 11.83 6.92
N VAL A 57 10.94 11.03 7.79
CA VAL A 57 11.40 11.42 9.14
C VAL A 57 12.89 11.13 9.25
N GLY A 58 13.66 12.16 9.53
CA GLY A 58 15.12 12.10 9.51
C GLY A 58 15.72 12.35 8.13
N ASP A 59 17.01 12.02 7.97
CA ASP A 59 17.78 12.24 6.75
C ASP A 59 18.02 10.92 6.02
N VAL A 60 17.30 10.73 4.92
CA VAL A 60 17.35 9.50 4.11
C VAL A 60 18.74 9.29 3.48
N ASP A 61 19.42 10.37 3.09
CA ASP A 61 20.72 10.29 2.40
C ASP A 61 21.87 9.95 3.35
N LYS A 62 21.74 10.29 4.64
CA LYS A 62 22.72 9.96 5.68
C LYS A 62 22.40 8.66 6.42
N ALA A 63 21.16 8.19 6.34
CA ALA A 63 20.74 7.00 7.05
C ALA A 63 21.42 5.75 6.54
N LYS A 64 21.86 4.90 7.47
CA LYS A 64 22.34 3.54 7.17
C LYS A 64 21.20 2.51 7.19
N VAL A 65 20.11 2.86 7.84
CA VAL A 65 18.92 2.00 7.96
C VAL A 65 17.68 2.85 7.65
N LEU A 66 16.89 2.39 6.69
CA LEU A 66 15.58 2.92 6.41
C LEU A 66 14.52 1.96 6.98
N VAL A 67 13.71 2.46 7.91
CA VAL A 67 12.56 1.73 8.43
C VAL A 67 11.33 2.20 7.68
N THR A 68 10.69 1.29 6.94
CA THR A 68 9.66 1.69 5.99
C THR A 68 8.37 0.89 6.14
N ALA A 69 7.25 1.53 5.79
CA ALA A 69 5.96 0.90 5.56
C ALA A 69 5.18 1.71 4.54
N HIS A 70 4.18 1.14 3.88
CA HIS A 70 3.22 1.95 3.14
C HIS A 70 2.01 2.26 4.01
N TYR A 71 1.38 3.41 3.77
CA TYR A 71 0.25 3.83 4.58
C TYR A 71 -1.08 3.81 3.84
N ASP A 72 -1.08 3.67 2.54
CA ASP A 72 -2.31 3.53 1.77
C ASP A 72 -2.94 2.15 1.97
N THR A 73 -4.26 2.11 1.79
CA THR A 73 -5.08 0.93 2.03
C THR A 73 -5.43 0.27 0.71
N PRO A 74 -5.29 -1.07 0.59
CA PRO A 74 -5.67 -1.81 -0.60
C PRO A 74 -7.15 -1.71 -0.92
N ALA A 75 -7.49 -2.02 -2.17
CA ALA A 75 -8.86 -2.30 -2.55
C ALA A 75 -9.25 -3.72 -2.13
N THR A 76 -10.55 -3.93 -1.91
CA THR A 76 -11.11 -5.28 -1.82
C THR A 76 -11.99 -5.54 -3.03
N VAL A 77 -11.87 -6.76 -3.57
CA VAL A 77 -12.74 -7.25 -4.65
C VAL A 77 -13.71 -8.33 -4.16
N GLY A 78 -13.94 -8.37 -2.85
CA GLY A 78 -14.79 -9.40 -2.24
C GLY A 78 -14.11 -10.76 -2.07
N LEU A 79 -12.86 -10.89 -2.48
CA LEU A 79 -12.04 -12.07 -2.23
C LEU A 79 -11.25 -11.90 -0.94
N PRO A 80 -11.06 -12.98 -0.16
CA PRO A 80 -10.31 -12.89 1.09
C PRO A 80 -8.85 -12.53 0.81
N ASN A 81 -8.36 -11.48 1.48
CA ASN A 81 -6.92 -11.19 1.50
C ASN A 81 -6.25 -12.10 2.52
N VAL A 82 -5.82 -13.28 2.05
CA VAL A 82 -5.21 -14.29 2.92
C VAL A 82 -3.70 -14.11 2.92
N MET A 83 -3.21 -13.46 3.97
CA MET A 83 -1.78 -13.32 4.26
C MET A 83 -1.36 -14.41 5.25
N LEU A 84 -0.56 -15.37 4.79
CA LEU A 84 -0.07 -16.51 5.58
C LEU A 84 1.47 -16.50 5.62
N PRO A 85 2.12 -15.54 6.30
CA PRO A 85 3.57 -15.36 6.23
C PRO A 85 4.34 -16.57 6.80
N MET A 86 3.75 -17.31 7.73
CA MET A 86 4.37 -18.49 8.37
C MET A 86 4.12 -19.79 7.59
N ASN A 87 3.22 -19.80 6.59
CA ASN A 87 2.91 -20.96 5.77
C ASN A 87 2.97 -20.62 4.28
N ARG A 88 4.19 -20.52 3.76
CA ARG A 88 4.44 -20.17 2.36
C ARG A 88 3.75 -21.10 1.33
N PRO A 89 3.77 -22.43 1.48
CA PRO A 89 3.06 -23.29 0.53
C PRO A 89 1.56 -22.99 0.45
N MET A 90 0.91 -22.83 1.60
CA MET A 90 -0.52 -22.50 1.65
C MET A 90 -0.79 -21.10 1.09
N PHE A 91 0.09 -20.13 1.37
CA PHE A 91 0.00 -18.79 0.76
C PHE A 91 0.00 -18.88 -0.77
N TYR A 92 0.98 -19.56 -1.38
CA TYR A 92 1.05 -19.69 -2.83
C TYR A 92 -0.15 -20.47 -3.42
N LEU A 93 -0.63 -21.50 -2.72
CA LEU A 93 -1.84 -22.22 -3.12
C LEU A 93 -3.06 -21.29 -3.18
N VAL A 94 -3.28 -20.50 -2.13
CA VAL A 94 -4.39 -19.54 -2.09
C VAL A 94 -4.25 -18.49 -3.18
N GLN A 95 -3.05 -17.95 -3.42
CA GLN A 95 -2.83 -16.99 -4.51
C GLN A 95 -3.08 -17.60 -5.88
N ALA A 96 -2.67 -18.84 -6.10
CA ALA A 96 -2.94 -19.57 -7.35
C ALA A 96 -4.46 -19.79 -7.56
N LEU A 97 -5.20 -20.13 -6.51
CA LEU A 97 -6.65 -20.28 -6.58
C LEU A 97 -7.35 -18.94 -6.88
N ILE A 98 -6.92 -17.85 -6.25
CA ILE A 98 -7.43 -16.51 -6.55
C ILE A 98 -7.15 -16.14 -8.01
N ALA A 99 -5.93 -16.37 -8.49
CA ALA A 99 -5.57 -16.10 -9.89
C ALA A 99 -6.42 -16.94 -10.85
N LEU A 100 -6.66 -18.20 -10.54
CA LEU A 100 -7.53 -19.07 -11.34
C LEU A 100 -8.95 -18.53 -11.40
N VAL A 101 -9.53 -18.10 -10.27
CA VAL A 101 -10.87 -17.50 -10.24
C VAL A 101 -10.92 -16.26 -11.14
N MET A 102 -9.91 -15.38 -11.07
CA MET A 102 -9.82 -14.19 -11.94
C MET A 102 -9.77 -14.53 -13.42
N VAL A 103 -8.98 -15.55 -13.79
CA VAL A 103 -8.91 -16.07 -15.17
C VAL A 103 -10.29 -16.58 -15.60
N VAL A 104 -10.93 -17.39 -14.80
CA VAL A 104 -12.27 -17.94 -15.08
C VAL A 104 -13.30 -16.83 -15.30
N LEU A 105 -13.30 -15.78 -14.44
CA LEU A 105 -14.22 -14.65 -14.54
C LEU A 105 -14.04 -13.82 -15.82
N ILE A 106 -12.87 -13.87 -16.46
CA ILE A 106 -12.61 -13.18 -17.73
C ILE A 106 -12.92 -14.13 -18.92
N PHE A 107 -12.39 -15.33 -18.91
CA PHE A 107 -12.39 -16.20 -20.10
C PHE A 107 -13.72 -16.90 -20.33
N ILE A 108 -14.48 -17.26 -19.29
CA ILE A 108 -15.81 -17.89 -19.47
C ILE A 108 -16.80 -16.94 -20.16
N PRO A 109 -17.04 -15.70 -19.67
CA PRO A 109 -17.93 -14.78 -20.37
C PRO A 109 -17.48 -14.45 -21.79
N THR A 110 -16.15 -14.29 -21.98
CA THR A 110 -15.58 -14.06 -23.32
C THR A 110 -15.86 -15.20 -24.27
N GLY A 111 -15.72 -16.47 -23.81
CA GLY A 111 -16.04 -17.66 -24.59
C GLY A 111 -17.53 -17.76 -24.94
N ILE A 112 -18.41 -17.40 -23.99
CA ILE A 112 -19.86 -17.35 -24.23
C ILE A 112 -20.20 -16.32 -25.31
N VAL A 113 -19.65 -15.10 -25.23
CA VAL A 113 -19.85 -14.06 -26.24
C VAL A 113 -19.36 -14.52 -27.61
N LYS A 114 -18.18 -15.11 -27.69
CA LYS A 114 -17.66 -15.70 -28.94
C LYS A 114 -18.62 -16.73 -29.56
N LYS A 115 -19.16 -17.62 -28.73
CA LYS A 115 -20.09 -18.66 -29.17
C LYS A 115 -21.43 -18.10 -29.65
N LEU A 116 -21.94 -17.06 -28.97
CA LEU A 116 -23.25 -16.46 -29.28
C LEU A 116 -23.20 -15.52 -30.49
N THR A 117 -22.12 -14.77 -30.65
CA THR A 117 -22.05 -13.71 -31.68
C THR A 117 -21.26 -14.12 -32.92
N GLY A 118 -20.32 -15.06 -32.80
CA GLY A 118 -19.35 -15.38 -33.84
C GLY A 118 -18.40 -14.21 -34.20
N SER A 119 -18.58 -13.06 -33.56
CA SER A 119 -17.86 -11.82 -33.87
C SER A 119 -16.55 -11.75 -33.10
N ILE A 120 -15.44 -11.59 -33.84
CA ILE A 120 -14.12 -11.35 -33.25
C ILE A 120 -14.15 -10.03 -32.48
N PHE A 121 -14.74 -8.97 -33.04
CA PHE A 121 -14.82 -7.67 -32.38
C PHE A 121 -15.52 -7.74 -31.00
N CYS A 122 -16.69 -8.40 -30.92
CA CYS A 122 -17.41 -8.57 -29.66
C CYS A 122 -16.59 -9.39 -28.65
N THR A 123 -15.87 -10.40 -29.11
CA THR A 123 -15.01 -11.23 -28.25
C THR A 123 -13.87 -10.42 -27.66
N GLU A 124 -13.14 -9.69 -28.47
CA GLU A 124 -12.01 -8.84 -28.06
C GLU A 124 -12.46 -7.70 -27.15
N ALA A 125 -13.55 -7.02 -27.50
CA ALA A 125 -14.12 -5.96 -26.68
C ALA A 125 -14.53 -6.47 -25.29
N THR A 126 -15.12 -7.66 -25.19
CA THR A 126 -15.48 -8.30 -23.92
C THR A 126 -14.24 -8.64 -23.11
N LEU A 127 -13.23 -9.25 -23.72
CA LEU A 127 -11.98 -9.61 -23.07
C LEU A 127 -11.30 -8.38 -22.46
N ILE A 128 -11.10 -7.34 -23.28
CA ILE A 128 -10.47 -6.09 -22.86
C ILE A 128 -11.31 -5.38 -21.79
N GLY A 129 -12.63 -5.30 -21.98
CA GLY A 129 -13.54 -4.66 -21.04
C GLY A 129 -13.51 -5.33 -19.65
N LEU A 130 -13.57 -6.65 -19.59
CA LEU A 130 -13.50 -7.41 -18.33
C LEU A 130 -12.13 -7.28 -17.68
N TYR A 131 -11.05 -7.32 -18.46
CA TYR A 131 -9.70 -7.09 -17.95
C TYR A 131 -9.55 -5.68 -17.34
N CYS A 132 -9.98 -4.65 -18.06
CA CYS A 132 -9.94 -3.27 -17.57
C CYS A 132 -10.81 -3.07 -16.32
N LEU A 133 -12.00 -3.68 -16.30
CA LEU A 133 -12.87 -3.66 -15.11
C LEU A 133 -12.20 -4.32 -13.92
N MET A 134 -11.60 -5.48 -14.10
CA MET A 134 -10.87 -6.18 -13.05
C MET A 134 -9.72 -5.33 -12.51
N MET A 135 -8.91 -4.76 -13.40
CA MET A 135 -7.81 -3.87 -13.00
C MET A 135 -8.31 -2.63 -12.27
N TYR A 136 -9.42 -2.05 -12.71
CA TYR A 136 -10.06 -0.93 -12.01
C TYR A 136 -10.50 -1.32 -10.60
N LEU A 137 -11.14 -2.48 -10.43
CA LEU A 137 -11.59 -2.96 -9.12
C LEU A 137 -10.41 -3.23 -8.18
N LEU A 138 -9.31 -3.80 -8.68
CA LEU A 138 -8.10 -4.06 -7.90
C LEU A 138 -7.41 -2.76 -7.43
N LEU A 139 -7.32 -1.75 -8.29
CA LEU A 139 -6.58 -0.52 -7.99
C LEU A 139 -7.45 0.56 -7.33
N ALA A 140 -8.69 0.74 -7.83
CA ALA A 140 -9.57 1.82 -7.45
C ALA A 140 -10.87 1.37 -6.75
N GLY A 141 -11.05 0.07 -6.54
CA GLY A 141 -12.23 -0.51 -5.89
C GLY A 141 -12.43 -0.07 -4.44
N VAL A 142 -13.42 -0.69 -3.79
CA VAL A 142 -13.79 -0.39 -2.40
C VAL A 142 -12.58 -0.61 -1.48
N PRO A 143 -12.27 0.33 -0.58
CA PRO A 143 -11.14 0.15 0.34
C PRO A 143 -11.41 -1.00 1.32
N ASN A 144 -10.36 -1.76 1.64
CA ASN A 144 -10.43 -2.82 2.62
C ASN A 144 -10.40 -2.24 4.05
N PRO A 145 -11.47 -2.31 4.84
CA PRO A 145 -11.45 -1.83 6.22
C PRO A 145 -10.67 -2.78 7.15
N HIS A 146 -10.44 -4.02 6.75
CA HIS A 146 -9.71 -5.04 7.49
C HIS A 146 -8.25 -5.14 7.00
N ASN A 147 -7.53 -4.00 7.02
CA ASN A 147 -6.17 -3.88 6.50
C ASN A 147 -5.07 -3.98 7.58
N VAL A 148 -5.33 -4.69 8.68
CA VAL A 148 -4.38 -4.81 9.80
C VAL A 148 -3.04 -5.36 9.33
N ASN A 149 -3.04 -6.42 8.53
CA ASN A 149 -1.82 -7.04 8.03
C ASN A 149 -1.25 -6.31 6.81
N ASP A 150 -2.08 -5.51 6.10
CA ASP A 150 -1.69 -4.85 4.85
C ASP A 150 -2.26 -3.42 4.76
N ASN A 151 -1.64 -2.37 5.35
CA ASN A 151 -0.38 -2.48 6.08
C ASN A 151 -0.43 -1.66 7.37
N THR A 152 -1.53 -1.71 8.12
CA THR A 152 -1.64 -0.96 9.39
C THR A 152 -0.61 -1.44 10.41
N SER A 153 -0.30 -2.75 10.45
CA SER A 153 0.73 -3.29 11.35
C SER A 153 2.12 -2.72 11.05
N GLY A 154 2.49 -2.59 9.77
CA GLY A 154 3.74 -1.97 9.35
C GLY A 154 3.84 -0.51 9.76
N VAL A 155 2.77 0.25 9.53
CA VAL A 155 2.68 1.66 9.98
C VAL A 155 2.85 1.77 11.50
N CYS A 156 2.16 0.94 12.27
CA CYS A 156 2.25 0.93 13.74
C CYS A 156 3.64 0.51 14.22
N GLY A 157 4.30 -0.41 13.50
CA GLY A 157 5.69 -0.78 13.74
C GLY A 157 6.65 0.40 13.57
N VAL A 158 6.50 1.17 12.48
CA VAL A 158 7.29 2.39 12.24
C VAL A 158 7.06 3.41 13.36
N LEU A 159 5.81 3.70 13.73
CA LEU A 159 5.49 4.66 14.79
C LEU A 159 6.03 4.22 16.16
N ALA A 160 5.93 2.93 16.48
CA ALA A 160 6.45 2.38 17.73
C ALA A 160 7.99 2.41 17.80
N LEU A 161 8.68 2.20 16.67
CA LEU A 161 10.13 2.36 16.59
C LEU A 161 10.54 3.82 16.70
N MET A 162 9.85 4.74 16.04
CA MET A 162 10.07 6.18 16.22
C MET A 162 9.94 6.58 17.69
N GLU A 163 8.90 6.11 18.38
CA GLU A 163 8.71 6.38 19.80
C GLU A 163 9.84 5.80 20.65
N SER A 164 10.30 4.58 20.37
CA SER A 164 11.37 3.95 21.16
C SER A 164 12.72 4.65 20.99
N PHE A 165 12.98 5.26 19.85
CA PHE A 165 14.19 6.01 19.55
C PHE A 165 14.07 7.53 19.77
N ALA A 166 12.93 8.02 20.28
CA ALA A 166 12.68 9.46 20.39
C ALA A 166 13.67 10.20 21.30
N ALA A 167 14.19 9.54 22.32
CA ALA A 167 15.21 10.10 23.22
C ALA A 167 16.60 10.21 22.57
N GLU A 168 16.99 9.20 21.79
CA GLU A 168 18.33 9.07 21.21
C GLU A 168 18.44 9.71 19.82
N LYS A 169 17.35 9.65 19.04
CA LYS A 169 17.24 10.15 17.66
C LYS A 169 18.48 9.81 16.81
N PRO A 170 18.77 8.52 16.62
CA PRO A 170 20.00 8.12 15.95
C PRO A 170 20.04 8.64 14.50
N GLU A 171 21.02 9.47 14.16
CA GLU A 171 21.19 10.08 12.83
C GLU A 171 21.30 9.05 11.69
N LYS A 172 21.65 7.80 12.03
CA LYS A 172 21.83 6.72 11.06
C LYS A 172 20.53 5.97 10.72
N ILE A 173 19.41 6.35 11.33
CA ILE A 173 18.10 5.75 11.07
C ILE A 173 17.16 6.82 10.53
N ALA A 174 16.52 6.54 9.42
CA ALA A 174 15.41 7.34 8.92
C ALA A 174 14.16 6.46 8.77
N PHE A 175 13.00 7.10 8.85
CA PHE A 175 11.72 6.41 8.74
C PHE A 175 10.96 6.98 7.54
N VAL A 176 10.35 6.09 6.75
CA VAL A 176 9.58 6.50 5.58
C VAL A 176 8.25 5.77 5.53
N LEU A 177 7.17 6.53 5.41
CA LEU A 177 5.86 5.98 5.12
C LEU A 177 5.50 6.31 3.66
N PHE A 178 5.41 5.28 2.84
CA PHE A 178 5.16 5.40 1.39
C PHE A 178 3.69 5.60 1.06
N ASP A 179 3.44 6.41 0.04
CA ASP A 179 2.13 6.61 -0.60
C ASP A 179 2.00 5.75 -1.86
N ASN A 180 0.76 5.35 -2.17
CA ASN A 180 0.42 4.64 -3.41
C ASN A 180 1.30 3.41 -3.69
N GLU A 181 1.59 2.62 -2.66
CA GLU A 181 2.22 1.31 -2.80
C GLU A 181 1.29 0.37 -3.57
N GLU A 182 0.02 0.37 -3.22
CA GLU A 182 -1.06 -0.43 -3.81
C GLU A 182 -1.34 -0.10 -5.30
N LYS A 183 -0.70 0.93 -5.81
CA LYS A 183 -0.75 1.31 -7.23
C LYS A 183 0.54 0.99 -7.99
N GLY A 184 1.33 0.06 -7.46
CA GLY A 184 2.57 -0.39 -8.08
C GLY A 184 3.81 0.31 -7.53
N LEU A 185 3.96 0.40 -6.20
CA LEU A 185 5.14 0.90 -5.51
C LEU A 185 5.53 2.35 -5.88
N LEU A 186 4.54 3.18 -6.27
CA LEU A 186 4.82 4.50 -6.86
C LEU A 186 5.56 5.44 -5.89
N GLY A 187 5.21 5.41 -4.60
CA GLY A 187 5.88 6.20 -3.58
C GLY A 187 7.33 5.77 -3.36
N ALA A 188 7.57 4.47 -3.23
CA ALA A 188 8.90 3.90 -3.04
C ALA A 188 9.80 4.15 -4.26
N SER A 189 9.28 3.92 -5.47
CA SER A 189 10.00 4.19 -6.72
C SER A 189 10.38 5.67 -6.87
N GLY A 190 9.50 6.57 -6.41
CA GLY A 190 9.77 8.01 -6.41
C GLY A 190 10.90 8.39 -5.44
N LEU A 191 10.88 7.85 -4.22
CA LEU A 191 11.94 8.07 -3.24
C LEU A 191 13.29 7.56 -3.76
N ALA A 192 13.32 6.33 -4.29
CA ALA A 192 14.55 5.73 -4.82
C ALA A 192 15.16 6.54 -5.98
N LYS A 193 14.33 7.21 -6.79
CA LYS A 193 14.80 8.11 -7.86
C LYS A 193 15.37 9.42 -7.32
N ALA A 194 14.77 9.96 -6.24
CA ALA A 194 15.21 11.20 -5.61
C ALA A 194 16.50 10.99 -4.80
N HIS A 195 16.62 9.85 -4.11
CA HIS A 195 17.72 9.52 -3.19
C HIS A 195 18.53 8.32 -3.71
N LYS A 196 19.21 8.50 -4.83
CA LYS A 196 19.96 7.41 -5.50
C LYS A 196 21.08 6.79 -4.64
N GLN A 197 21.58 7.49 -3.63
CA GLN A 197 22.61 6.97 -2.73
C GLN A 197 22.01 6.09 -1.62
N ALA A 198 20.80 6.37 -1.19
CA ALA A 198 20.09 5.58 -0.18
C ALA A 198 19.53 4.25 -0.72
N ALA A 199 19.46 4.11 -2.05
CA ALA A 199 18.96 2.91 -2.74
C ALA A 199 20.06 1.89 -3.11
N LYS A 200 21.32 2.14 -2.74
CA LYS A 200 22.47 1.23 -2.89
C LYS A 200 22.73 0.46 -1.59
#